data_25e2107c5f2eca9c1089ce6f60f77bb9
#
_entry.id   25e2107c5f2eca9c1089ce6f60f77bb9
#
_cell.length_a   1.000
_cell.length_b   1.000
_cell.length_c   1.000
_cell.angle_alpha   90.00
_cell.angle_beta   90.00
_cell.angle_gamma   90.00
#
_symmetry.space_group_name_H-M   'P 1'
#
loop_
_entity.id
_entity.type
_entity.pdbx_description
1 polymer ?
#
loop_
_entity_poly.entity_id
_entity_poly.type
_entity_poly.pdbx_seq_one_letter_code
_entity_poly.pdbx_strand_id
1 'polypeptide(L)'
;MELAGKTLGIIGYGSIGRAVGRIAKAFGMKVVAYSRTQYPEYQEDYTDLNTLLAQSDVVSLHCPLSPETQKLIGKENIIYFII
;
A
#
# COMPACT_ATOMS: atom_id res chain seq x y z
N MET A 1 16.45 2.60 -8.42
CA MET A 1 15.73 1.44 -7.85
C MET A 1 14.85 0.82 -8.93
N GLU A 2 15.01 -0.47 -9.16
CA GLU A 2 14.09 -1.18 -10.04
C GLU A 2 12.77 -1.44 -9.33
N LEU A 3 11.66 -1.13 -9.97
CA LEU A 3 10.33 -1.37 -9.41
C LEU A 3 9.86 -2.81 -9.61
N ALA A 4 10.27 -3.45 -10.69
CA ALA A 4 9.87 -4.82 -10.98
C ALA A 4 10.30 -5.76 -9.86
N GLY A 5 9.40 -6.59 -9.38
CA GLY A 5 9.66 -7.53 -8.30
C GLY A 5 9.56 -6.92 -6.89
N LYS A 6 9.44 -5.60 -6.77
CA LYS A 6 9.24 -4.95 -5.47
C LYS A 6 7.77 -4.99 -5.09
N THR A 7 7.49 -4.81 -3.81
CA THR A 7 6.13 -4.83 -3.28
C THR A 7 5.70 -3.43 -2.86
N LEU A 8 4.57 -2.98 -3.40
CA LEU A 8 3.92 -1.74 -3.01
C LEU A 8 2.78 -2.05 -2.03
N GLY A 9 2.86 -1.48 -0.84
CA GLY A 9 1.77 -1.51 0.12
C GLY A 9 0.95 -0.24 0.00
N ILE A 10 -0.37 -0.38 -0.10
CA ILE A 10 -1.28 0.75 -0.23
C ILE A 10 -2.19 0.80 0.98
N ILE A 11 -2.15 1.89 1.71
CA ILE A 11 -3.02 2.13 2.85
C ILE A 11 -4.10 3.12 2.42
N GLY A 12 -5.35 2.69 2.43
CA GLY A 12 -6.46 3.47 1.88
C GLY A 12 -6.71 3.13 0.42
N TYR A 13 -7.33 1.99 0.16
CA TYR A 13 -7.52 1.46 -1.20
C TYR A 13 -8.83 1.96 -1.82
N GLY A 14 -9.00 3.29 -1.84
CA GLY A 14 -10.08 3.97 -2.53
C GLY A 14 -9.76 4.14 -4.02
N SER A 15 -10.46 5.05 -4.71
CA SER A 15 -10.29 5.19 -6.16
C SER A 15 -8.87 5.58 -6.55
N ILE A 16 -8.23 6.47 -5.80
CA ILE A 16 -6.84 6.88 -6.08
C ILE A 16 -5.88 5.73 -5.77
N GLY A 17 -6.03 5.10 -4.62
CA GLY A 17 -5.18 3.96 -4.24
C GLY A 17 -5.28 2.81 -5.24
N ARG A 18 -6.48 2.50 -5.73
CA ARG A 18 -6.67 1.46 -6.73
C ARG A 18 -6.02 1.81 -8.07
N ALA A 19 -6.09 3.10 -8.46
CA ALA A 19 -5.41 3.56 -9.67
C ALA A 19 -3.90 3.41 -9.54
N VAL A 20 -3.34 3.77 -8.39
CA VAL A 20 -1.91 3.59 -8.10
C VAL A 20 -1.54 2.10 -8.15
N GLY A 21 -2.38 1.24 -7.59
CA GLY A 21 -2.14 -0.21 -7.63
C GLY A 21 -2.09 -0.76 -9.04
N ARG A 22 -3.01 -0.32 -9.91
CA ARG A 22 -3.00 -0.75 -11.33
C ARG A 22 -1.71 -0.33 -12.03
N ILE A 23 -1.27 0.90 -11.78
CA ILE A 23 -0.03 1.40 -12.36
C ILE A 23 1.16 0.58 -11.85
N ALA A 24 1.21 0.31 -10.56
CA ALA A 24 2.28 -0.47 -9.97
C ALA A 24 2.35 -1.88 -10.58
N LYS A 25 1.21 -2.54 -10.73
CA LYS A 25 1.17 -3.86 -11.36
C LYS A 25 1.68 -3.82 -12.80
N ALA A 26 1.38 -2.74 -13.53
CA ALA A 26 1.87 -2.56 -14.89
C ALA A 26 3.40 -2.44 -14.94
N PHE A 27 4.02 -1.98 -13.86
CA PHE A 27 5.48 -1.91 -13.74
C PHE A 27 6.10 -3.20 -13.18
N GLY A 28 5.30 -4.25 -13.00
CA GLY A 28 5.81 -5.51 -12.50
C GLY A 28 5.93 -5.59 -10.99
N MET A 29 5.32 -4.68 -10.26
CA MET A 29 5.30 -4.71 -8.80
C MET A 29 4.22 -5.65 -8.28
N LYS A 30 4.47 -6.21 -7.09
CA LYS A 30 3.41 -6.82 -6.29
C LYS A 30 2.68 -5.73 -5.53
N VAL A 31 1.38 -5.90 -5.34
CA VAL A 31 0.55 -4.93 -4.61
C VAL A 31 -0.14 -5.63 -3.46
N VAL A 32 -0.01 -5.05 -2.27
CA VAL A 32 -0.79 -5.44 -1.10
C VAL A 32 -1.50 -4.18 -0.58
N ALA A 33 -2.71 -4.34 -0.07
CA ALA A 33 -3.53 -3.20 0.31
C ALA A 33 -4.18 -3.42 1.66
N TYR A 34 -4.38 -2.32 2.37
CA TYR A 34 -5.15 -2.28 3.61
C TYR A 34 -6.17 -1.16 3.51
N SER A 35 -7.43 -1.49 3.75
CA SER A 35 -8.51 -0.51 3.70
C SER A 35 -9.68 -0.98 4.57
N ARG A 36 -10.40 -0.02 5.16
CA ARG A 36 -11.60 -0.35 5.94
C ARG A 36 -12.72 -0.85 5.04
N THR A 37 -12.84 -0.29 3.84
CA THR A 37 -13.80 -0.71 2.85
C THR A 37 -13.10 -1.62 1.86
N GLN A 38 -13.60 -2.85 1.72
CA GLN A 38 -13.02 -3.82 0.81
C GLN A 38 -13.99 -4.08 -0.33
N TYR A 39 -13.44 -4.03 -1.55
CA TYR A 39 -14.21 -4.28 -2.77
C TYR A 39 -13.93 -5.70 -3.25
N PRO A 40 -14.96 -6.51 -3.51
CA PRO A 40 -14.74 -7.92 -3.89
C PRO A 40 -13.84 -8.12 -5.10
N GLU A 41 -13.85 -7.19 -6.06
CA GLU A 41 -13.01 -7.28 -7.26
C GLU A 41 -11.51 -7.20 -6.95
N TYR A 42 -11.14 -6.70 -5.78
CA TYR A 42 -9.75 -6.53 -5.38
C TYR A 42 -9.38 -7.38 -4.18
N GLN A 43 -10.17 -8.40 -3.88
CA GLN A 43 -10.01 -9.19 -2.66
C GLN A 43 -8.61 -9.79 -2.52
N GLU A 44 -7.97 -10.15 -3.61
CA GLU A 44 -6.64 -10.72 -3.59
C GLU A 44 -5.57 -9.76 -3.08
N ASP A 45 -5.80 -8.45 -3.19
CA ASP A 45 -4.82 -7.45 -2.79
C ASP A 45 -4.86 -7.15 -1.29
N TYR A 46 -5.98 -7.42 -0.62
CA TYR A 46 -6.15 -7.02 0.77
C TYR A 46 -5.39 -7.91 1.74
N THR A 47 -4.77 -7.27 2.72
CA THR A 47 -4.11 -7.97 3.82
C THR A 47 -4.24 -7.12 5.10
N ASP A 48 -3.81 -7.67 6.22
CA ASP A 48 -3.77 -6.89 7.45
C ASP A 48 -2.59 -5.91 7.44
N LEU A 49 -2.66 -4.92 8.31
CA LEU A 49 -1.68 -3.84 8.32
C LEU A 49 -0.27 -4.33 8.64
N ASN A 50 -0.14 -5.24 9.61
CA ASN A 50 1.17 -5.75 9.99
C ASN A 50 1.83 -6.53 8.86
N THR A 51 1.05 -7.36 8.17
CA THR A 51 1.54 -8.11 7.00
C THR A 51 1.94 -7.17 5.87
N LEU A 52 1.12 -6.14 5.61
CA LEU A 52 1.42 -5.14 4.59
C LEU A 52 2.77 -4.48 4.86
N LEU A 53 3.00 -4.05 6.10
CA LEU A 53 4.25 -3.39 6.45
C LEU A 53 5.45 -4.33 6.34
N ALA A 54 5.26 -5.60 6.74
CA ALA A 54 6.34 -6.58 6.67
C ALA A 54 6.74 -6.90 5.24
N GLN A 55 5.80 -6.90 4.32
CA GLN A 55 6.04 -7.29 2.93
C GLN A 55 6.41 -6.14 2.01
N SER A 56 6.08 -4.90 2.38
CA SER A 56 6.21 -3.76 1.49
C SER A 56 7.62 -3.20 1.45
N ASP A 57 8.10 -2.93 0.25
CA ASP A 57 9.31 -2.15 0.03
C ASP A 57 9.00 -0.65 -0.02
N VAL A 58 7.80 -0.32 -0.50
CA VAL A 58 7.30 1.05 -0.61
C VAL A 58 5.87 1.07 -0.09
N VAL A 59 5.53 2.08 0.68
CA VAL A 59 4.17 2.26 1.20
C VAL A 59 3.59 3.58 0.69
N SER A 60 2.40 3.51 0.11
CA SER A 60 1.67 4.68 -0.38
C SER A 60 0.44 4.90 0.51
N LEU A 61 0.34 6.09 1.09
CA LEU A 61 -0.73 6.46 2.00
C LEU A 61 -1.76 7.31 1.26
N HIS A 62 -3.00 6.81 1.21
CA HIS A 62 -4.12 7.48 0.53
C HIS A 62 -5.31 7.67 1.44
N CYS A 63 -5.07 7.74 2.74
CA CYS A 63 -6.10 7.96 3.72
C CYS A 63 -5.71 9.12 4.64
N PRO A 64 -6.67 9.74 5.35
CA PRO A 64 -6.31 10.73 6.37
C PRO A 64 -5.39 10.12 7.41
N LEU A 65 -4.40 10.88 7.86
CA LEU A 65 -3.52 10.43 8.92
C LEU A 65 -4.33 10.20 10.20
N SER A 66 -4.20 9.01 10.74
CA SER A 66 -4.79 8.63 12.02
C SER A 66 -3.66 8.34 13.00
N PRO A 67 -3.95 8.21 14.31
CA PRO A 67 -2.91 7.79 15.24
C PRO A 67 -2.24 6.48 14.84
N GLU A 68 -2.97 5.56 14.23
CA GLU A 68 -2.41 4.30 13.75
C GLU A 68 -1.41 4.52 12.62
N THR A 69 -1.79 5.33 11.62
CA THR A 69 -0.92 5.60 10.48
C THR A 69 0.27 6.46 10.87
N GLN A 70 0.10 7.39 11.81
CA GLN A 70 1.21 8.20 12.30
C GLN A 70 2.29 7.35 12.97
N LYS A 71 1.91 6.30 13.68
CA LYS A 71 2.88 5.38 14.29
C LYS A 71 3.70 4.62 13.26
N LEU A 72 3.18 4.49 12.05
CA LEU A 72 3.86 3.78 10.97
C LEU A 72 4.88 4.66 10.23
N ILE A 73 4.69 5.98 10.30
CA ILE A 73 5.63 6.93 9.73
C ILE A 73 6.82 7.02 10.67
N GLY A 74 7.92 6.44 10.30
CA GLY A 74 9.10 6.41 11.15
C GLY A 74 9.72 5.02 11.24
N LYS A 75 9.09 4.01 10.66
CA LYS A 75 9.75 2.72 10.50
C LYS A 75 10.89 2.85 9.51
N GLU A 76 12.06 2.39 9.90
CA GLU A 76 13.23 2.43 9.04
C GLU A 76 13.06 1.49 7.85
N ASN A 77 13.73 1.83 6.75
CA ASN A 77 13.81 1.02 5.53
C ASN A 77 12.51 0.93 4.72
N ILE A 78 11.52 1.76 5.03
CA ILE A 78 10.30 1.85 4.23
C ILE A 78 10.19 3.24 3.63
N ILE A 79 9.91 3.31 2.34
CA ILE A 79 9.69 4.57 1.65
C ILE A 79 8.19 4.85 1.68
N TYR A 80 7.82 6.03 2.18
CA TYR A 80 6.42 6.44 2.27
C TYR A 80 6.11 7.50 1.23
N PHE A 81 4.97 7.35 0.57
CA PHE A 81 4.39 8.41 -0.24
C PHE A 81 3.05 8.79 0.39
N ILE A 82 2.87 10.07 0.65
CA ILE A 82 1.64 10.62 1.20
C ILE A 82 0.99 11.46 0.12
N ILE A 83 -0.24 11.11 -0.22
CA ILE A 83 -1.00 11.85 -1.23
C ILE A 83 -2.29 12.37 -0.61
#